data_026d4a4f78a20234cedb2f9f9932a1c7
#
_entry.id   026d4a4f78a20234cedb2f9f9932a1c7
#
_cell.length_a   1.000
_cell.length_b   1.000
_cell.length_c   1.000
_cell.angle_alpha   90.00
_cell.angle_beta   90.00
_cell.angle_gamma   90.00
#
_symmetry.space_group_name_H-M   'P 1'
#
loop_
_entity.id
_entity.type
_entity.pdbx_description
1 polymer ?
#
loop_
_entity_poly.entity_id
_entity_poly.type
_entity_poly.pdbx_seq_one_letter_code
_entity_poly.pdbx_strand_id
1 'polypeptide(L)'
;EETHMSKKEVRTIGVLTSGDAPGMNAAIRAVVRTAINKGLKVKGIMRGYAGLLEEEIVDMESTSVSDIINRGGTILYTARCKEFTTAEGQQKGADICRKHGIDGMVVIGGDGSFRGAGKLSSLGINTIGLPGTIDLDIACTDYTIGFDTAVNTAMEAIDKIRDTSTSHERCSIVEVMGRNAGYIALWCGIGNGAEDILLPERYDGNEQALINRIIDNRRRGKKHNIIINAEGIGHSGSMAKRIEAATGIETRATILGHMQRGGTPTCKDRVYASIMGAKAAELLAAGKSNRLVAYKHGEFVDFDIQEALNMTKDIPEEQYEIAKMLIR
;
A
#
# COMPACT_ATOMS: atom_id res chain seq x y z
N GLU A 1 7.69 -38.75 -23.24
CA GLU A 1 6.93 -37.80 -24.07
C GLU A 1 6.58 -36.61 -23.18
N GLU A 2 7.46 -35.56 -23.16
CA GLU A 2 7.15 -34.27 -22.55
C GLU A 2 6.10 -33.60 -23.44
N THR A 3 4.90 -33.50 -22.91
CA THR A 3 3.81 -32.73 -23.52
C THR A 3 4.22 -31.25 -23.50
N HIS A 4 4.77 -30.78 -24.60
CA HIS A 4 4.96 -29.36 -24.87
C HIS A 4 3.58 -28.68 -24.85
N MET A 5 3.11 -28.25 -23.68
CA MET A 5 2.05 -27.26 -23.62
C MET A 5 2.57 -26.01 -24.33
N SER A 6 2.08 -25.74 -25.53
CA SER A 6 2.40 -24.52 -26.26
C SER A 6 2.06 -23.33 -25.35
N LYS A 7 3.07 -22.53 -24.99
CA LYS A 7 2.87 -21.28 -24.28
C LYS A 7 1.90 -20.43 -25.08
N LYS A 8 0.72 -20.20 -24.55
CA LYS A 8 -0.29 -19.37 -25.19
C LYS A 8 0.28 -17.95 -25.28
N GLU A 9 0.47 -17.46 -26.50
CA GLU A 9 0.98 -16.13 -26.75
C GLU A 9 0.02 -15.08 -26.19
N VAL A 10 0.50 -14.18 -25.33
CA VAL A 10 -0.29 -13.07 -24.81
C VAL A 10 -0.36 -11.97 -25.88
N ARG A 11 -1.55 -11.54 -26.25
CA ARG A 11 -1.81 -10.50 -27.27
C ARG A 11 -2.52 -9.28 -26.72
N THR A 12 -3.40 -9.48 -25.74
CA THR A 12 -4.16 -8.42 -25.11
C THR A 12 -4.10 -8.58 -23.61
N ILE A 13 -3.74 -7.51 -22.93
CA ILE A 13 -3.71 -7.48 -21.46
C ILE A 13 -4.79 -6.55 -20.91
N GLY A 14 -5.37 -6.94 -19.78
CA GLY A 14 -6.17 -6.08 -18.93
C GLY A 14 -5.31 -5.46 -17.83
N VAL A 15 -5.71 -4.30 -17.36
CA VAL A 15 -5.14 -3.69 -16.15
C VAL A 15 -6.28 -3.21 -15.25
N LEU A 16 -6.21 -3.56 -13.96
CA LEU A 16 -7.15 -3.10 -12.95
C LEU A 16 -6.43 -2.67 -11.67
N THR A 17 -7.09 -1.81 -10.91
CA THR A 17 -6.66 -1.40 -9.59
C THR A 17 -7.69 -1.85 -8.55
N SER A 18 -7.20 -2.28 -7.39
CA SER A 18 -8.03 -2.68 -6.25
C SER A 18 -7.53 -1.98 -4.99
N GLY A 19 -8.35 -1.07 -4.48
CA GLY A 19 -7.92 -0.04 -3.54
C GLY A 19 -7.32 1.17 -4.27
N ASP A 20 -6.84 2.13 -3.50
CA ASP A 20 -6.19 3.33 -3.99
C ASP A 20 -4.92 3.63 -3.21
N ALA A 21 -3.88 4.06 -3.91
CA ALA A 21 -2.63 4.51 -3.33
C ALA A 21 -1.95 5.53 -4.27
N PRO A 22 -1.26 6.55 -3.74
CA PRO A 22 -0.52 7.49 -4.57
C PRO A 22 0.58 6.79 -5.37
N GLY A 23 0.55 6.92 -6.69
CA GLY A 23 1.45 6.22 -7.60
C GLY A 23 0.80 5.12 -8.43
N MET A 24 -0.43 4.70 -8.15
CA MET A 24 -1.16 3.74 -8.98
C MET A 24 -1.29 4.23 -10.43
N ASN A 25 -1.55 5.51 -10.67
CA ASN A 25 -1.59 6.05 -12.02
C ASN A 25 -0.25 5.97 -12.74
N ALA A 26 0.86 6.16 -12.04
CA ALA A 26 2.20 5.96 -12.60
C ALA A 26 2.42 4.50 -13.01
N ALA A 27 1.96 3.54 -12.20
CA ALA A 27 2.00 2.11 -12.52
C ALA A 27 1.13 1.77 -13.74
N ILE A 28 -0.11 2.25 -13.79
CA ILE A 28 -1.02 2.07 -14.94
C ILE A 28 -0.37 2.60 -16.21
N ARG A 29 0.18 3.82 -16.16
CA ARG A 29 0.88 4.44 -17.29
C ARG A 29 2.02 3.58 -17.80
N ALA A 30 2.85 3.06 -16.89
CA ALA A 30 3.98 2.22 -17.24
C ALA A 30 3.53 0.89 -17.85
N VAL A 31 2.52 0.23 -17.29
CA VAL A 31 1.92 -1.00 -17.84
C VAL A 31 1.43 -0.76 -19.28
N VAL A 32 0.61 0.27 -19.48
CA VAL A 32 0.01 0.56 -20.80
C VAL A 32 1.08 0.85 -21.85
N ARG A 33 1.98 1.77 -21.55
CA ARG A 33 3.02 2.17 -22.53
C ARG A 33 4.03 1.05 -22.84
N THR A 34 4.44 0.29 -21.83
CA THR A 34 5.34 -0.86 -22.04
C THR A 34 4.66 -1.95 -22.84
N ALA A 35 3.40 -2.28 -22.52
CA ALA A 35 2.64 -3.28 -23.27
C ALA A 35 2.47 -2.90 -24.74
N ILE A 36 2.11 -1.66 -25.03
CA ILE A 36 1.99 -1.16 -26.42
C ILE A 36 3.34 -1.22 -27.13
N ASN A 37 4.42 -0.83 -26.45
CA ASN A 37 5.77 -0.91 -27.01
C ASN A 37 6.19 -2.37 -27.37
N LYS A 38 5.67 -3.34 -26.63
CA LYS A 38 5.85 -4.77 -26.89
C LYS A 38 4.85 -5.34 -27.92
N GLY A 39 4.02 -4.50 -28.53
CA GLY A 39 3.03 -4.91 -29.53
C GLY A 39 1.75 -5.50 -28.96
N LEU A 40 1.50 -5.37 -27.66
CA LEU A 40 0.27 -5.84 -27.01
C LEU A 40 -0.83 -4.80 -27.08
N LYS A 41 -2.09 -5.25 -27.14
CA LYS A 41 -3.26 -4.42 -26.90
C LYS A 41 -3.52 -4.32 -25.41
N VAL A 42 -4.09 -3.20 -24.95
CA VAL A 42 -4.37 -2.95 -23.55
C VAL A 42 -5.85 -2.57 -23.36
N LYS A 43 -6.45 -3.18 -22.36
CA LYS A 43 -7.82 -2.88 -21.90
C LYS A 43 -7.76 -2.46 -20.43
N GLY A 44 -8.35 -1.27 -20.12
CA GLY A 44 -8.57 -0.84 -18.75
C GLY A 44 -9.84 -1.47 -18.20
N ILE A 45 -9.74 -2.05 -17.01
CA ILE A 45 -10.90 -2.59 -16.29
C ILE A 45 -11.31 -1.56 -15.24
N MET A 46 -12.46 -0.96 -15.41
CA MET A 46 -12.95 0.07 -14.50
C MET A 46 -13.44 -0.58 -13.19
N ARG A 47 -13.26 0.12 -12.08
CA ARG A 47 -13.74 -0.30 -10.75
C ARG A 47 -13.25 -1.68 -10.27
N GLY A 48 -12.08 -2.12 -10.72
CA GLY A 48 -11.46 -3.37 -10.27
C GLY A 48 -12.25 -4.62 -10.65
N TYR A 49 -12.30 -5.62 -9.78
CA TYR A 49 -13.02 -6.87 -10.05
C TYR A 49 -14.54 -6.67 -10.20
N ALA A 50 -15.14 -5.67 -9.55
CA ALA A 50 -16.56 -5.37 -9.74
C ALA A 50 -16.84 -4.99 -11.19
N GLY A 51 -16.07 -4.07 -11.74
CA GLY A 51 -16.22 -3.67 -13.13
C GLY A 51 -15.84 -4.76 -14.12
N LEU A 52 -14.93 -5.67 -13.77
CA LEU A 52 -14.67 -6.86 -14.58
C LEU A 52 -15.96 -7.70 -14.73
N LEU A 53 -16.67 -7.97 -13.62
CA LEU A 53 -17.89 -8.78 -13.63
C LEU A 53 -19.07 -8.05 -14.30
N GLU A 54 -19.04 -6.74 -14.37
CA GLU A 54 -20.04 -5.90 -15.05
C GLU A 54 -19.62 -5.52 -16.47
N GLU A 55 -18.51 -6.06 -16.96
CA GLU A 55 -17.94 -5.80 -18.30
C GLU A 55 -17.63 -4.29 -18.55
N GLU A 56 -17.26 -3.55 -17.51
CA GLU A 56 -16.82 -2.16 -17.63
C GLU A 56 -15.38 -2.09 -18.14
N ILE A 57 -15.19 -2.39 -19.41
CA ILE A 57 -13.89 -2.57 -20.06
C ILE A 57 -13.73 -1.52 -21.15
N VAL A 58 -12.62 -0.80 -21.13
CA VAL A 58 -12.29 0.24 -22.10
C VAL A 58 -10.97 -0.07 -22.80
N ASP A 59 -10.90 0.24 -24.10
CA ASP A 59 -9.62 0.15 -24.82
C ASP A 59 -8.69 1.29 -24.38
N MET A 60 -7.40 0.99 -24.22
CA MET A 60 -6.40 1.96 -23.80
C MET A 60 -5.28 2.08 -24.83
N GLU A 61 -4.95 3.33 -25.15
CA GLU A 61 -3.83 3.72 -26.00
C GLU A 61 -2.79 4.50 -25.19
N SER A 62 -1.63 4.79 -25.80
CA SER A 62 -0.60 5.61 -25.14
C SER A 62 -1.09 6.97 -24.68
N THR A 63 -2.05 7.56 -25.39
CA THR A 63 -2.68 8.84 -25.05
C THR A 63 -3.65 8.73 -23.88
N SER A 64 -4.24 7.55 -23.63
CA SER A 64 -5.17 7.32 -22.50
C SER A 64 -4.49 7.53 -21.14
N VAL A 65 -3.18 7.45 -21.09
CA VAL A 65 -2.37 7.58 -19.87
C VAL A 65 -1.45 8.80 -19.89
N SER A 66 -1.76 9.79 -20.73
CA SER A 66 -1.04 11.06 -20.74
C SER A 66 -1.43 11.90 -19.53
N ASP A 67 -0.45 12.62 -18.96
CA ASP A 67 -0.62 13.59 -17.87
C ASP A 67 -1.27 13.03 -16.59
N ILE A 68 -1.07 11.74 -16.31
CA ILE A 68 -1.60 11.08 -15.11
C ILE A 68 -0.53 10.71 -14.07
N ILE A 69 0.76 10.76 -14.42
CA ILE A 69 1.85 10.29 -13.55
C ILE A 69 1.90 11.00 -12.20
N ASN A 70 1.51 12.27 -12.17
CA ASN A 70 1.48 13.11 -10.97
C ASN A 70 0.13 13.11 -10.23
N ARG A 71 -0.86 12.38 -10.74
CA ARG A 71 -2.21 12.34 -10.14
C ARG A 71 -2.31 11.27 -9.07
N GLY A 72 -2.87 11.66 -7.91
CA GLY A 72 -3.29 10.73 -6.88
C GLY A 72 -4.53 9.92 -7.29
N GLY A 73 -4.90 8.95 -6.45
CA GLY A 73 -6.00 8.04 -6.75
C GLY A 73 -5.68 7.08 -7.91
N THR A 74 -6.71 6.63 -8.59
CA THR A 74 -6.61 5.76 -9.76
C THR A 74 -7.59 6.16 -10.84
N ILE A 75 -7.14 6.31 -12.08
CA ILE A 75 -8.00 6.63 -13.23
C ILE A 75 -8.95 5.49 -13.60
N LEU A 76 -8.63 4.27 -13.15
CA LEU A 76 -9.47 3.09 -13.38
C LEU A 76 -10.53 2.89 -12.31
N TYR A 77 -10.56 3.76 -11.29
CA TYR A 77 -11.43 3.63 -10.13
C TYR A 77 -11.26 2.31 -9.38
N THR A 78 -11.98 2.14 -8.29
CA THR A 78 -11.95 0.93 -7.49
C THR A 78 -13.30 0.72 -6.80
N ALA A 79 -13.68 -0.54 -6.63
CA ALA A 79 -14.84 -0.93 -5.85
C ALA A 79 -14.60 -2.28 -5.16
N ARG A 80 -15.23 -2.48 -4.01
CA ARG A 80 -15.23 -3.80 -3.35
C ARG A 80 -16.12 -4.76 -4.14
N CYS A 81 -15.65 -5.99 -4.34
CA CYS A 81 -16.39 -7.02 -5.05
C CYS A 81 -16.45 -8.31 -4.21
N LYS A 82 -17.54 -8.50 -3.48
CA LYS A 82 -17.75 -9.74 -2.70
C LYS A 82 -17.99 -10.95 -3.62
N GLU A 83 -18.67 -10.75 -4.75
CA GLU A 83 -18.95 -11.80 -5.72
C GLU A 83 -17.66 -12.46 -6.22
N PHE A 84 -16.58 -11.69 -6.41
CA PHE A 84 -15.29 -12.21 -6.87
C PHE A 84 -14.56 -13.09 -5.83
N THR A 85 -15.04 -13.15 -4.60
CA THR A 85 -14.52 -14.10 -3.59
C THR A 85 -15.08 -15.51 -3.74
N THR A 86 -16.10 -15.68 -4.58
CA THR A 86 -16.73 -16.97 -4.86
C THR A 86 -16.15 -17.66 -6.10
N ALA A 87 -16.25 -18.99 -6.16
CA ALA A 87 -15.79 -19.73 -7.33
C ALA A 87 -16.57 -19.33 -8.61
N GLU A 88 -17.86 -19.08 -8.48
CA GLU A 88 -18.73 -18.65 -9.58
C GLU A 88 -18.31 -17.27 -10.11
N GLY A 89 -18.05 -16.30 -9.22
CA GLY A 89 -17.60 -14.96 -9.60
C GLY A 89 -16.22 -14.99 -10.28
N GLN A 90 -15.31 -15.83 -9.79
CA GLN A 90 -13.99 -16.01 -10.39
C GLN A 90 -14.09 -16.65 -11.79
N GLN A 91 -14.92 -17.68 -11.95
CA GLN A 91 -15.17 -18.31 -13.24
C GLN A 91 -15.80 -17.32 -14.23
N LYS A 92 -16.82 -16.56 -13.79
CA LYS A 92 -17.45 -15.50 -14.58
C LYS A 92 -16.42 -14.47 -15.04
N GLY A 93 -15.52 -14.02 -14.14
CA GLY A 93 -14.43 -13.09 -14.49
C GLY A 93 -13.49 -13.66 -15.55
N ALA A 94 -13.09 -14.93 -15.42
CA ALA A 94 -12.27 -15.59 -16.43
C ALA A 94 -12.98 -15.73 -17.79
N ASP A 95 -14.27 -16.03 -17.79
CA ASP A 95 -15.06 -16.15 -19.02
C ASP A 95 -15.23 -14.78 -19.71
N ILE A 96 -15.41 -13.71 -18.93
CA ILE A 96 -15.44 -12.34 -19.45
C ILE A 96 -14.09 -11.97 -20.06
N CYS A 97 -12.97 -12.30 -19.41
CA CYS A 97 -11.65 -12.09 -20.00
C CYS A 97 -11.54 -12.78 -21.36
N ARG A 98 -11.97 -14.04 -21.48
CA ARG A 98 -11.96 -14.77 -22.76
C ARG A 98 -12.87 -14.14 -23.80
N LYS A 99 -14.08 -13.74 -23.40
CA LYS A 99 -15.05 -13.04 -24.27
C LYS A 99 -14.46 -11.77 -24.89
N HIS A 100 -13.70 -11.02 -24.09
CA HIS A 100 -13.05 -9.78 -24.54
C HIS A 100 -11.63 -9.98 -25.11
N GLY A 101 -11.20 -11.24 -25.26
CA GLY A 101 -9.86 -11.58 -25.81
C GLY A 101 -8.71 -11.20 -24.88
N ILE A 102 -8.95 -11.01 -23.59
CA ILE A 102 -7.92 -10.69 -22.58
C ILE A 102 -7.18 -11.96 -22.22
N ASP A 103 -5.92 -12.06 -22.59
CA ASP A 103 -5.04 -13.20 -22.34
C ASP A 103 -4.24 -13.04 -21.04
N GLY A 104 -3.98 -11.81 -20.64
CA GLY A 104 -3.23 -11.47 -19.45
C GLY A 104 -3.87 -10.35 -18.66
N MET A 105 -3.56 -10.26 -17.36
CA MET A 105 -4.09 -9.24 -16.46
C MET A 105 -3.00 -8.74 -15.53
N VAL A 106 -2.83 -7.42 -15.44
CA VAL A 106 -2.08 -6.78 -14.36
C VAL A 106 -3.05 -6.32 -13.29
N VAL A 107 -2.80 -6.77 -12.07
CA VAL A 107 -3.61 -6.45 -10.89
C VAL A 107 -2.77 -5.60 -9.93
N ILE A 108 -3.16 -4.34 -9.74
CA ILE A 108 -2.48 -3.41 -8.84
C ILE A 108 -3.28 -3.30 -7.55
N GLY A 109 -2.72 -3.74 -6.44
CA GLY A 109 -3.44 -3.74 -5.16
C GLY A 109 -2.68 -4.43 -4.03
N GLY A 110 -3.42 -4.98 -3.08
CA GLY A 110 -2.89 -5.70 -1.91
C GLY A 110 -3.19 -7.20 -1.92
N ASP A 111 -2.96 -7.88 -0.81
CA ASP A 111 -3.08 -9.33 -0.66
C ASP A 111 -4.42 -9.91 -1.17
N GLY A 112 -5.53 -9.27 -0.84
CA GLY A 112 -6.85 -9.72 -1.32
C GLY A 112 -6.94 -9.72 -2.85
N SER A 113 -6.36 -8.72 -3.49
CA SER A 113 -6.33 -8.58 -4.94
C SER A 113 -5.45 -9.64 -5.60
N PHE A 114 -4.35 -10.01 -4.95
CA PHE A 114 -3.44 -11.05 -5.44
C PHE A 114 -4.02 -12.45 -5.29
N ARG A 115 -4.83 -12.70 -4.24
CA ARG A 115 -5.62 -13.95 -4.15
C ARG A 115 -6.55 -14.09 -5.35
N GLY A 116 -7.23 -13.00 -5.72
CA GLY A 116 -8.06 -12.95 -6.92
C GLY A 116 -7.26 -13.17 -8.21
N ALA A 117 -6.09 -12.54 -8.33
CA ALA A 117 -5.19 -12.74 -9.47
C ALA A 117 -4.71 -14.19 -9.60
N GLY A 118 -4.32 -14.84 -8.48
CA GLY A 118 -3.94 -16.25 -8.45
C GLY A 118 -5.07 -17.17 -8.90
N LYS A 119 -6.32 -16.84 -8.55
CA LYS A 119 -7.51 -17.59 -9.02
C LYS A 119 -7.73 -17.42 -10.52
N LEU A 120 -7.65 -16.21 -11.06
CA LEU A 120 -7.70 -16.00 -12.50
C LEU A 120 -6.58 -16.77 -13.22
N SER A 121 -5.38 -16.78 -12.65
CA SER A 121 -4.27 -17.56 -13.19
C SER A 121 -4.57 -19.05 -13.27
N SER A 122 -5.14 -19.63 -12.22
CA SER A 122 -5.56 -21.04 -12.20
C SER A 122 -6.66 -21.35 -13.21
N LEU A 123 -7.41 -20.35 -13.65
CA LEU A 123 -8.45 -20.45 -14.67
C LEU A 123 -7.94 -20.12 -16.09
N GLY A 124 -6.62 -19.96 -16.27
CA GLY A 124 -5.99 -19.81 -17.57
C GLY A 124 -5.83 -18.38 -18.10
N ILE A 125 -5.97 -17.38 -17.23
CA ILE A 125 -5.63 -15.98 -17.55
C ILE A 125 -4.26 -15.67 -16.93
N ASN A 126 -3.28 -15.28 -17.73
CA ASN A 126 -1.96 -14.96 -17.20
C ASN A 126 -2.03 -13.71 -16.31
N THR A 127 -1.61 -13.79 -15.05
CA THR A 127 -1.74 -12.67 -14.11
C THR A 127 -0.39 -12.25 -13.53
N ILE A 128 -0.21 -10.94 -13.40
CA ILE A 128 0.91 -10.32 -12.68
C ILE A 128 0.35 -9.33 -11.67
N GLY A 129 0.74 -9.47 -10.41
CA GLY A 129 0.40 -8.54 -9.34
C GLY A 129 1.45 -7.43 -9.18
N LEU A 130 0.99 -6.23 -8.86
CA LEU A 130 1.82 -5.10 -8.42
C LEU A 130 1.40 -4.65 -7.02
N PRO A 131 2.34 -4.49 -6.07
CA PRO A 131 2.01 -4.10 -4.69
C PRO A 131 1.67 -2.62 -4.61
N GLY A 132 0.37 -2.29 -4.70
CA GLY A 132 -0.19 -0.95 -4.57
C GLY A 132 -0.97 -0.82 -3.26
N THR A 133 -0.30 -0.39 -2.21
CA THR A 133 -0.86 -0.10 -0.88
C THR A 133 0.08 0.80 -0.11
N ILE A 134 -0.47 1.70 0.70
CA ILE A 134 0.34 2.56 1.58
C ILE A 134 0.90 1.81 2.80
N ASP A 135 0.35 0.63 3.14
CA ASP A 135 0.56 -0.01 4.44
C ASP A 135 1.92 -0.72 4.57
N LEU A 136 2.60 -0.99 3.46
CA LEU A 136 3.86 -1.76 3.39
C LEU A 136 3.74 -3.18 3.99
N ASP A 137 2.54 -3.72 4.05
CA ASP A 137 2.18 -4.98 4.71
C ASP A 137 2.25 -6.22 3.81
N ILE A 138 2.72 -6.07 2.56
CA ILE A 138 2.94 -7.19 1.62
C ILE A 138 4.29 -7.85 1.93
N ALA A 139 4.26 -9.09 2.40
CA ALA A 139 5.42 -9.74 3.01
C ALA A 139 6.61 -9.97 2.06
N CYS A 140 6.36 -10.23 0.78
CA CYS A 140 7.40 -10.55 -0.19
C CYS A 140 8.19 -9.32 -0.66
N THR A 141 7.79 -8.11 -0.32
CA THR A 141 8.40 -6.88 -0.83
C THR A 141 8.83 -5.93 0.26
N ASP A 142 9.93 -5.24 0.05
CA ASP A 142 10.45 -4.20 0.96
C ASP A 142 9.86 -2.82 0.64
N TYR A 143 9.08 -2.72 -0.44
CA TYR A 143 8.43 -1.47 -0.85
C TYR A 143 7.06 -1.73 -1.49
N THR A 144 6.08 -0.89 -1.16
CA THR A 144 4.76 -0.87 -1.79
C THR A 144 4.46 0.53 -2.34
N ILE A 145 3.82 0.57 -3.52
CA ILE A 145 3.47 1.83 -4.19
C ILE A 145 2.50 2.62 -3.32
N GLY A 146 2.87 3.84 -2.97
CA GLY A 146 2.09 4.75 -2.13
C GLY A 146 2.63 4.93 -0.71
N PHE A 147 3.50 4.05 -0.22
CA PHE A 147 4.05 4.12 1.13
C PHE A 147 4.82 5.42 1.38
N ASP A 148 5.75 5.77 0.51
CA ASP A 148 6.59 6.98 0.67
C ASP A 148 5.73 8.25 0.70
N THR A 149 4.74 8.36 -0.18
CA THR A 149 3.81 9.48 -0.21
C THR A 149 2.98 9.56 1.07
N ALA A 150 2.46 8.43 1.54
CA ALA A 150 1.65 8.39 2.77
C ALA A 150 2.47 8.80 4.00
N VAL A 151 3.72 8.38 4.10
CA VAL A 151 4.64 8.80 5.17
C VAL A 151 4.92 10.30 5.08
N ASN A 152 5.23 10.84 3.89
CA ASN A 152 5.49 12.27 3.71
C ASN A 152 4.26 13.13 4.05
N THR A 153 3.07 12.70 3.66
CA THR A 153 1.81 13.37 4.05
C THR A 153 1.62 13.39 5.57
N ALA A 154 1.88 12.28 6.24
CA ALA A 154 1.81 12.20 7.69
C ALA A 154 2.88 13.08 8.36
N MET A 155 4.11 13.07 7.86
CA MET A 155 5.19 13.91 8.37
C MET A 155 4.83 15.39 8.32
N GLU A 156 4.32 15.89 7.20
CA GLU A 156 3.88 17.26 7.07
C GLU A 156 2.78 17.64 8.09
N ALA A 157 1.84 16.74 8.31
CA ALA A 157 0.78 16.93 9.31
C ALA A 157 1.35 16.95 10.74
N ILE A 158 2.27 16.02 11.05
CA ILE A 158 2.88 15.91 12.38
C ILE A 158 3.74 17.16 12.69
N ASP A 159 4.48 17.70 11.73
CA ASP A 159 5.25 18.93 11.91
C ASP A 159 4.35 20.10 12.28
N LYS A 160 3.22 20.28 11.60
CA LYS A 160 2.22 21.31 11.95
C LYS A 160 1.61 21.09 13.34
N ILE A 161 1.34 19.84 13.72
CA ILE A 161 0.84 19.50 15.06
C ILE A 161 1.91 19.79 16.12
N ARG A 162 3.19 19.53 15.82
CA ARG A 162 4.30 19.82 16.72
C ARG A 162 4.39 21.31 17.05
N ASP A 163 4.24 22.19 16.05
CA ASP A 163 4.29 23.63 16.25
C ASP A 163 3.26 24.09 17.31
N THR A 164 2.02 23.64 17.16
CA THR A 164 0.97 24.00 18.13
C THR A 164 1.14 23.29 19.47
N SER A 165 1.60 22.04 19.49
CA SER A 165 1.88 21.28 20.71
C SER A 165 2.99 21.94 21.54
N THR A 166 4.03 22.42 20.86
CA THR A 166 5.14 23.14 21.49
C THR A 166 4.64 24.47 22.09
N SER A 167 3.85 25.24 21.33
CA SER A 167 3.33 26.55 21.75
C SER A 167 2.41 26.47 22.96
N HIS A 168 1.67 25.38 23.11
CA HIS A 168 0.72 25.19 24.20
C HIS A 168 1.20 24.23 25.29
N GLU A 169 2.42 23.74 25.21
CA GLU A 169 2.99 22.75 26.16
C GLU A 169 2.11 21.49 26.32
N ARG A 170 1.57 20.95 25.18
CA ARG A 170 0.63 19.84 25.13
C ARG A 170 1.30 18.50 24.80
N CYS A 171 0.58 17.42 25.08
CA CYS A 171 0.81 16.11 24.52
C CYS A 171 -0.13 15.90 23.32
N SER A 172 0.41 15.48 22.20
CA SER A 172 -0.37 15.15 20.99
C SER A 172 -0.17 13.70 20.60
N ILE A 173 -1.28 12.97 20.47
CA ILE A 173 -1.31 11.63 19.92
C ILE A 173 -1.74 11.75 18.45
N VAL A 174 -0.88 11.35 17.54
CA VAL A 174 -1.18 11.35 16.11
C VAL A 174 -1.37 9.92 15.65
N GLU A 175 -2.61 9.58 15.27
CA GLU A 175 -2.93 8.27 14.72
C GLU A 175 -2.70 8.26 13.22
N VAL A 176 -1.89 7.30 12.78
CA VAL A 176 -1.55 7.11 11.37
C VAL A 176 -2.09 5.78 10.86
N MET A 177 -2.38 5.71 9.57
CA MET A 177 -2.82 4.50 8.90
C MET A 177 -1.73 3.43 8.88
N GLY A 178 -2.02 2.25 8.36
CA GLY A 178 -1.14 1.10 8.25
C GLY A 178 -1.85 -0.23 8.50
N ARG A 179 -3.18 -0.23 8.68
CA ARG A 179 -3.99 -1.40 9.05
C ARG A 179 -3.48 -2.04 10.34
N ASN A 180 -3.05 -3.30 10.24
CA ASN A 180 -2.50 -4.07 11.34
C ASN A 180 -0.97 -3.99 11.43
N ALA A 181 -0.33 -3.18 10.58
CA ALA A 181 1.11 -3.02 10.50
C ALA A 181 1.55 -1.63 10.97
N GLY A 182 2.68 -1.57 11.65
CA GLY A 182 3.23 -0.34 12.23
C GLY A 182 4.31 0.34 11.36
N TYR A 183 4.46 0.00 10.08
CA TYR A 183 5.54 0.55 9.25
C TYR A 183 5.43 2.06 9.06
N ILE A 184 4.24 2.59 8.77
CA ILE A 184 4.02 4.04 8.64
C ILE A 184 4.32 4.72 9.98
N ALA A 185 3.81 4.18 11.09
CA ALA A 185 4.04 4.74 12.42
C ALA A 185 5.52 4.76 12.78
N LEU A 186 6.26 3.70 12.49
CA LEU A 186 7.71 3.62 12.74
C LEU A 186 8.48 4.68 11.95
N TRP A 187 8.20 4.79 10.66
CA TRP A 187 8.88 5.77 9.80
C TRP A 187 8.53 7.21 10.18
N CYS A 188 7.25 7.50 10.45
CA CYS A 188 6.83 8.81 10.94
C CYS A 188 7.48 9.15 12.29
N GLY A 189 7.53 8.18 13.20
CA GLY A 189 8.13 8.37 14.52
C GLY A 189 9.61 8.69 14.46
N ILE A 190 10.37 7.97 13.64
CA ILE A 190 11.80 8.26 13.42
C ILE A 190 11.97 9.58 12.68
N GLY A 191 11.23 9.78 11.59
CA GLY A 191 11.37 10.95 10.71
C GLY A 191 10.99 12.28 11.36
N ASN A 192 10.03 12.27 12.29
CA ASN A 192 9.62 13.47 13.03
C ASN A 192 10.23 13.56 14.44
N GLY A 193 11.05 12.58 14.88
CA GLY A 193 11.59 12.58 16.24
C GLY A 193 10.51 12.57 17.31
N ALA A 194 9.56 11.64 17.19
CA ALA A 194 8.48 11.47 18.15
C ALA A 194 9.01 11.01 19.54
N GLU A 195 8.33 11.40 20.60
CA GLU A 195 8.68 11.01 21.97
C GLU A 195 8.20 9.60 22.32
N ASP A 196 7.26 9.04 21.55
CA ASP A 196 6.89 7.63 21.63
C ASP A 196 6.27 7.15 20.31
N ILE A 197 6.39 5.85 20.05
CA ILE A 197 5.87 5.21 18.83
C ILE A 197 5.19 3.92 19.25
N LEU A 198 3.88 3.83 19.03
CA LEU A 198 3.09 2.66 19.38
C LEU A 198 2.81 1.83 18.13
N LEU A 199 3.39 0.63 18.08
CA LEU A 199 3.31 -0.30 16.96
C LEU A 199 2.49 -1.53 17.35
N PRO A 200 1.55 -2.02 16.53
CA PRO A 200 0.76 -3.21 16.85
C PRO A 200 1.64 -4.43 17.15
N GLU A 201 2.78 -4.54 16.49
CA GLU A 201 3.71 -5.66 16.62
C GLU A 201 4.50 -5.66 17.93
N ARG A 202 4.53 -4.55 18.65
CA ARG A 202 5.40 -4.36 19.83
C ARG A 202 4.67 -3.83 21.07
N TYR A 203 3.47 -3.27 20.92
CA TYR A 203 2.73 -2.68 22.03
C TYR A 203 2.02 -3.75 22.85
N ASP A 204 2.40 -3.83 24.12
CA ASP A 204 1.91 -4.83 25.08
C ASP A 204 0.64 -4.36 25.85
N GLY A 205 0.12 -3.17 25.52
CA GLY A 205 -1.00 -2.56 26.24
C GLY A 205 -0.60 -1.82 27.52
N ASN A 206 0.68 -1.71 27.85
CA ASN A 206 1.16 -1.03 29.06
C ASN A 206 1.14 0.50 28.93
N GLU A 207 -0.06 1.06 28.97
CA GLU A 207 -0.27 2.52 28.92
C GLU A 207 0.37 3.25 30.11
N GLN A 208 0.52 2.58 31.26
CA GLN A 208 1.17 3.16 32.43
C GLN A 208 2.65 3.48 32.16
N ALA A 209 3.34 2.63 31.41
CA ALA A 209 4.73 2.89 31.00
C ALA A 209 4.84 4.15 30.12
N LEU A 210 3.86 4.35 29.20
CA LEU A 210 3.78 5.56 28.39
C LEU A 210 3.54 6.79 29.26
N ILE A 211 2.58 6.74 30.20
CA ILE A 211 2.29 7.82 31.13
C ILE A 211 3.53 8.19 31.96
N ASN A 212 4.26 7.19 32.47
CA ASN A 212 5.47 7.42 33.24
C ASN A 212 6.56 8.12 32.41
N ARG A 213 6.74 7.76 31.13
CA ARG A 213 7.68 8.44 30.24
C ARG A 213 7.31 9.91 30.00
N ILE A 214 6.03 10.21 29.83
CA ILE A 214 5.54 11.59 29.66
C ILE A 214 5.84 12.41 30.92
N ILE A 215 5.58 11.87 32.12
CA ILE A 215 5.88 12.52 33.38
C ILE A 215 7.38 12.76 33.55
N ASP A 216 8.21 11.78 33.23
CA ASP A 216 9.66 11.90 33.33
C ASP A 216 10.22 12.92 32.32
N ASN A 217 9.69 12.95 31.09
CA ASN A 217 10.03 13.98 30.13
C ASN A 217 9.76 15.39 30.67
N ARG A 218 8.59 15.58 31.29
CA ARG A 218 8.24 16.87 31.92
C ARG A 218 9.17 17.24 33.06
N ARG A 219 9.54 16.29 33.92
CA ARG A 219 10.51 16.50 35.01
C ARG A 219 11.88 16.92 34.49
N ARG A 220 12.29 16.43 33.31
CA ARG A 220 13.55 16.79 32.62
C ARG A 220 13.45 18.12 31.85
N GLY A 221 12.33 18.83 31.92
CA GLY A 221 12.11 20.12 31.30
C GLY A 221 11.50 20.08 29.88
N LYS A 222 11.14 18.89 29.38
CA LYS A 222 10.44 18.74 28.11
C LYS A 222 8.94 19.01 28.31
N LYS A 223 8.43 20.04 27.67
CA LYS A 223 7.09 20.55 27.94
C LYS A 223 6.00 20.02 26.99
N HIS A 224 6.38 19.47 25.84
CA HIS A 224 5.48 18.87 24.87
C HIS A 224 5.88 17.44 24.56
N ASN A 225 4.94 16.62 24.08
CA ASN A 225 5.20 15.27 23.62
C ASN A 225 4.38 14.98 22.35
N ILE A 226 5.01 14.35 21.38
CA ILE A 226 4.35 13.79 20.20
C ILE A 226 4.44 12.27 20.30
N ILE A 227 3.29 11.63 20.28
CA ILE A 227 3.13 10.18 20.29
C ILE A 227 2.55 9.77 18.95
N ILE A 228 3.23 8.90 18.23
CA ILE A 228 2.70 8.32 17.00
C ILE A 228 2.02 7.00 17.35
N ASN A 229 0.74 6.90 17.05
CA ASN A 229 -0.06 5.71 17.30
C ASN A 229 -0.50 5.07 15.98
N ALA A 230 -0.19 3.80 15.78
CA ALA A 230 -0.69 3.08 14.62
C ALA A 230 -2.20 2.79 14.75
N GLU A 231 -2.96 2.92 13.65
CA GLU A 231 -4.40 2.64 13.66
C GLU A 231 -4.76 1.21 14.08
N GLY A 232 -3.83 0.26 13.92
CA GLY A 232 -4.02 -1.12 14.38
C GLY A 232 -4.13 -1.25 15.90
N ILE A 233 -3.60 -0.29 16.67
CA ILE A 233 -3.85 -0.13 18.10
C ILE A 233 -5.12 0.69 18.30
N GLY A 234 -5.24 1.81 17.58
CA GLY A 234 -6.40 2.69 17.62
C GLY A 234 -6.61 3.36 18.98
N HIS A 235 -7.87 3.63 19.30
CA HIS A 235 -8.32 4.18 20.59
C HIS A 235 -7.65 5.50 21.01
N SER A 236 -7.07 6.26 20.09
CA SER A 236 -6.29 7.47 20.36
C SER A 236 -7.05 8.52 21.16
N GLY A 237 -8.35 8.69 20.88
CA GLY A 237 -9.19 9.65 21.61
C GLY A 237 -9.39 9.30 23.08
N SER A 238 -9.64 8.04 23.40
CA SER A 238 -9.78 7.57 24.79
C SER A 238 -8.44 7.51 25.52
N MET A 239 -7.37 7.15 24.82
CA MET A 239 -6.00 7.19 25.32
C MET A 239 -5.61 8.62 25.72
N ALA A 240 -5.91 9.61 24.90
CA ALA A 240 -5.66 11.02 25.20
C ALA A 240 -6.32 11.46 26.50
N LYS A 241 -7.59 11.09 26.72
CA LYS A 241 -8.33 11.41 27.95
C LYS A 241 -7.70 10.78 29.19
N ARG A 242 -7.25 9.52 29.09
CA ARG A 242 -6.60 8.83 30.21
C ARG A 242 -5.24 9.43 30.54
N ILE A 243 -4.44 9.77 29.52
CA ILE A 243 -3.14 10.42 29.71
C ILE A 243 -3.33 11.80 30.37
N GLU A 244 -4.27 12.59 29.90
CA GLU A 244 -4.57 13.91 30.49
C GLU A 244 -5.00 13.77 31.96
N ALA A 245 -5.89 12.84 32.27
CA ALA A 245 -6.35 12.59 33.65
C ALA A 245 -5.20 12.15 34.60
N ALA A 246 -4.27 11.33 34.10
CA ALA A 246 -3.14 10.81 34.86
C ALA A 246 -1.99 11.81 35.03
N THR A 247 -1.76 12.68 34.06
CA THR A 247 -0.57 13.57 34.00
C THR A 247 -0.89 15.02 34.29
N GLY A 248 -2.15 15.45 34.15
CA GLY A 248 -2.59 16.85 34.20
C GLY A 248 -2.08 17.67 32.97
N ILE A 249 -1.53 17.00 31.94
CA ILE A 249 -1.06 17.64 30.71
C ILE A 249 -2.19 17.58 29.68
N GLU A 250 -2.61 18.72 29.15
CA GLU A 250 -3.60 18.76 28.08
C GLU A 250 -3.16 17.85 26.93
N THR A 251 -3.97 16.85 26.60
CA THR A 251 -3.64 15.82 25.61
C THR A 251 -4.70 15.80 24.52
N ARG A 252 -4.26 15.90 23.27
CA ARG A 252 -5.09 15.90 22.07
C ARG A 252 -4.77 14.72 21.18
N ALA A 253 -5.83 14.11 20.62
CA ALA A 253 -5.70 13.09 19.59
C ALA A 253 -6.06 13.68 18.23
N THR A 254 -5.23 13.39 17.22
CA THR A 254 -5.50 13.72 15.82
C THR A 254 -5.38 12.44 15.00
N ILE A 255 -6.47 12.08 14.34
CA ILE A 255 -6.53 10.90 13.48
C ILE A 255 -6.39 11.38 12.05
N LEU A 256 -5.27 11.05 11.37
CA LEU A 256 -5.02 11.51 10.01
C LEU A 256 -5.96 10.85 9.00
N GLY A 257 -6.15 9.54 9.11
CA GLY A 257 -7.12 8.80 8.31
C GLY A 257 -6.84 8.89 6.79
N HIS A 258 -7.92 8.97 6.01
CA HIS A 258 -7.90 8.85 4.55
C HIS A 258 -7.07 9.90 3.80
N MET A 259 -6.70 11.02 4.41
CA MET A 259 -5.80 11.98 3.77
C MET A 259 -4.45 11.34 3.37
N GLN A 260 -4.03 10.30 4.09
CA GLN A 260 -2.80 9.56 3.78
C GLN A 260 -2.91 8.68 2.51
N ARG A 261 -4.10 8.41 2.02
CA ARG A 261 -4.32 7.65 0.78
C ARG A 261 -4.28 8.50 -0.48
N GLY A 262 -4.42 9.80 -0.34
CA GLY A 262 -4.48 10.74 -1.45
C GLY A 262 -3.18 11.52 -1.66
N GLY A 263 -3.25 12.44 -2.59
CA GLY A 263 -2.18 13.37 -2.88
C GLY A 263 -1.31 12.98 -4.07
N THR A 264 -0.53 13.95 -4.48
CA THR A 264 0.44 13.81 -5.56
C THR A 264 1.56 12.86 -5.15
N PRO A 265 1.83 11.78 -5.90
CA PRO A 265 2.88 10.83 -5.54
C PRO A 265 4.27 11.49 -5.53
N THR A 266 5.08 11.10 -4.55
CA THR A 266 6.50 11.49 -4.48
C THR A 266 7.28 10.96 -5.69
N CYS A 267 8.47 11.50 -5.91
CA CYS A 267 9.37 11.00 -6.95
C CYS A 267 9.63 9.49 -6.80
N LYS A 268 9.87 9.02 -5.58
CA LYS A 268 10.10 7.60 -5.31
C LYS A 268 8.91 6.73 -5.72
N ASP A 269 7.70 7.10 -5.33
CA ASP A 269 6.50 6.36 -5.72
C ASP A 269 6.29 6.35 -7.23
N ARG A 270 6.53 7.46 -7.93
CA ARG A 270 6.43 7.53 -9.39
C ARG A 270 7.45 6.62 -10.08
N VAL A 271 8.69 6.65 -9.65
CA VAL A 271 9.79 5.88 -10.24
C VAL A 271 9.58 4.38 -9.99
N TYR A 272 9.33 3.98 -8.74
CA TYR A 272 9.14 2.58 -8.39
C TYR A 272 7.89 1.99 -9.04
N ALA A 273 6.78 2.73 -9.03
CA ALA A 273 5.57 2.33 -9.72
C ALA A 273 5.79 2.15 -11.24
N SER A 274 6.57 3.04 -11.86
CA SER A 274 6.89 2.96 -13.29
C SER A 274 7.75 1.75 -13.61
N ILE A 275 8.77 1.46 -12.81
CA ILE A 275 9.64 0.28 -13.01
C ILE A 275 8.85 -1.01 -12.79
N MET A 276 8.05 -1.09 -11.71
CA MET A 276 7.21 -2.26 -11.43
C MET A 276 6.18 -2.50 -12.53
N GLY A 277 5.52 -1.42 -13.01
CA GLY A 277 4.55 -1.51 -14.10
C GLY A 277 5.16 -1.99 -15.42
N ALA A 278 6.34 -1.47 -15.77
CA ALA A 278 7.08 -1.93 -16.94
C ALA A 278 7.45 -3.42 -16.82
N LYS A 279 7.99 -3.84 -15.66
CA LYS A 279 8.32 -5.24 -15.40
C LYS A 279 7.11 -6.17 -15.52
N ALA A 280 5.94 -5.75 -15.03
CA ALA A 280 4.71 -6.54 -15.14
C ALA A 280 4.31 -6.77 -16.62
N ALA A 281 4.34 -5.72 -17.43
CA ALA A 281 4.03 -5.83 -18.86
C ALA A 281 5.06 -6.71 -19.59
N GLU A 282 6.34 -6.61 -19.26
CA GLU A 282 7.40 -7.46 -19.82
C GLU A 282 7.21 -8.94 -19.45
N LEU A 283 6.86 -9.24 -18.20
CA LEU A 283 6.59 -10.60 -17.76
C LEU A 283 5.40 -11.21 -18.53
N LEU A 284 4.31 -10.45 -18.73
CA LEU A 284 3.18 -10.91 -19.54
C LEU A 284 3.56 -11.11 -21.01
N ALA A 285 4.29 -10.17 -21.60
CA ALA A 285 4.79 -10.32 -22.99
C ALA A 285 5.68 -11.56 -23.17
N ALA A 286 6.42 -11.94 -22.12
CA ALA A 286 7.22 -13.17 -22.08
C ALA A 286 6.40 -14.44 -21.76
N GLY A 287 5.06 -14.34 -21.66
CA GLY A 287 4.16 -15.46 -21.37
C GLY A 287 4.26 -15.96 -19.92
N LYS A 288 4.77 -15.14 -19.02
CA LYS A 288 4.79 -15.47 -17.59
C LYS A 288 3.39 -15.28 -16.98
N SER A 289 3.09 -16.05 -15.96
CA SER A 289 1.81 -16.01 -15.25
C SER A 289 2.02 -16.27 -13.76
N ASN A 290 1.02 -15.86 -12.96
CA ASN A 290 0.99 -16.12 -11.52
C ASN A 290 2.21 -15.55 -10.79
N ARG A 291 2.63 -14.32 -11.17
CA ARG A 291 3.77 -13.66 -10.55
C ARG A 291 3.35 -12.38 -9.84
N LEU A 292 4.02 -12.06 -8.75
CA LEU A 292 3.92 -10.80 -8.01
C LEU A 292 5.26 -10.08 -8.10
N VAL A 293 5.26 -8.88 -8.67
CA VAL A 293 6.44 -8.03 -8.72
C VAL A 293 6.72 -7.47 -7.33
N ALA A 294 7.96 -7.44 -6.94
CA ALA A 294 8.42 -6.98 -5.64
C ALA A 294 9.72 -6.17 -5.78
N TYR A 295 9.99 -5.36 -4.77
CA TYR A 295 11.31 -4.77 -4.54
C TYR A 295 11.91 -5.43 -3.32
N LYS A 296 13.04 -6.12 -3.48
CA LYS A 296 13.68 -6.91 -2.44
C LYS A 296 15.19 -6.77 -2.49
N HIS A 297 15.79 -6.42 -1.35
CA HIS A 297 17.25 -6.28 -1.24
C HIS A 297 17.89 -5.37 -2.29
N GLY A 298 17.23 -4.27 -2.64
CA GLY A 298 17.74 -3.32 -3.64
C GLY A 298 17.40 -3.62 -5.09
N GLU A 299 16.68 -4.71 -5.38
CA GLU A 299 16.38 -5.16 -6.73
C GLU A 299 14.87 -5.32 -6.97
N PHE A 300 14.44 -5.11 -8.20
CA PHE A 300 13.09 -5.43 -8.64
C PHE A 300 13.06 -6.88 -9.12
N VAL A 301 12.33 -7.70 -8.37
CA VAL A 301 12.22 -9.15 -8.55
C VAL A 301 10.76 -9.55 -8.72
N ASP A 302 10.48 -10.83 -8.89
CA ASP A 302 9.13 -11.37 -8.88
C ASP A 302 9.10 -12.75 -8.21
N PHE A 303 7.96 -13.04 -7.57
CA PHE A 303 7.69 -14.30 -6.88
C PHE A 303 6.43 -14.94 -7.45
N ASP A 304 6.28 -16.24 -7.28
CA ASP A 304 4.98 -16.90 -7.43
C ASP A 304 3.97 -16.27 -6.46
N ILE A 305 2.74 -16.01 -6.91
CA ILE A 305 1.73 -15.34 -6.08
C ILE A 305 1.43 -16.14 -4.81
N GLN A 306 1.29 -17.46 -4.92
CA GLN A 306 1.00 -18.29 -3.75
C GLN A 306 2.18 -18.35 -2.77
N GLU A 307 3.39 -18.43 -3.29
CA GLU A 307 4.62 -18.34 -2.48
C GLU A 307 4.67 -16.98 -1.76
N ALA A 308 4.47 -15.89 -2.48
CA ALA A 308 4.48 -14.53 -1.93
C ALA A 308 3.45 -14.33 -0.82
N LEU A 309 2.22 -14.86 -1.01
CA LEU A 309 1.14 -14.76 -0.03
C LEU A 309 1.38 -15.60 1.25
N ASN A 310 2.26 -16.59 1.18
CA ASN A 310 2.62 -17.43 2.33
C ASN A 310 3.85 -16.91 3.10
N MET A 311 4.53 -15.89 2.59
CA MET A 311 5.65 -15.25 3.28
C MET A 311 5.16 -14.49 4.51
N THR A 312 6.06 -14.29 5.46
CA THR A 312 5.84 -13.49 6.67
C THR A 312 6.81 -12.32 6.71
N LYS A 313 6.41 -11.23 7.33
CA LYS A 313 7.22 -10.03 7.48
C LYS A 313 6.94 -9.43 8.85
N ASP A 314 7.97 -8.94 9.50
CA ASP A 314 7.88 -8.23 10.77
C ASP A 314 8.57 -6.86 10.66
N ILE A 315 8.34 -6.01 11.63
CA ILE A 315 9.03 -4.73 11.79
C ILE A 315 10.54 -4.96 11.82
N PRO A 316 11.34 -4.19 11.06
CA PRO A 316 12.78 -4.31 11.10
C PRO A 316 13.31 -3.98 12.51
N GLU A 317 13.86 -4.98 13.18
CA GLU A 317 14.30 -4.86 14.58
C GLU A 317 15.34 -3.76 14.77
N GLU A 318 16.31 -3.65 13.85
CA GLU A 318 17.31 -2.59 13.88
C GLU A 318 16.69 -1.19 13.87
N GLN A 319 15.71 -0.94 12.99
CA GLN A 319 15.02 0.34 12.91
C GLN A 319 14.21 0.63 14.18
N TYR A 320 13.59 -0.40 14.75
CA TYR A 320 12.85 -0.27 16.00
C TYR A 320 13.76 0.05 17.18
N GLU A 321 14.90 -0.63 17.29
CA GLU A 321 15.89 -0.34 18.32
C GLU A 321 16.50 1.07 18.17
N ILE A 322 16.77 1.51 16.94
CA ILE A 322 17.19 2.90 16.67
C ILE A 322 16.11 3.88 17.12
N ALA A 323 14.85 3.63 16.79
CA ALA A 323 13.74 4.48 17.22
C ALA A 323 13.71 4.62 18.75
N LYS A 324 13.83 3.53 19.48
CA LYS A 324 13.89 3.51 20.95
C LYS A 324 15.06 4.32 21.53
N MET A 325 16.23 4.26 20.88
CA MET A 325 17.39 5.04 21.30
C MET A 325 17.19 6.55 21.10
N LEU A 326 16.51 6.94 20.03
CA LEU A 326 16.30 8.34 19.67
C LEU A 326 15.18 9.02 20.49
N ILE A 327 14.33 8.23 21.13
CA ILE A 327 13.23 8.73 21.99
C ILE A 327 13.74 9.34 23.32
N ARG A 328 14.95 9.10 23.71
CA ARG A 328 15.52 9.46 25.04
C ARG A 328 15.98 10.93 25.14
#